data_beb7772f076ab268ece5f0da0a0ca08a
#
_entry.id   beb7772f076ab268ece5f0da0a0ca08a
#
_cell.length_a   1.000
_cell.length_b   1.000
_cell.length_c   1.000
_cell.angle_alpha   90.00
_cell.angle_beta   90.00
_cell.angle_gamma   90.00
#
_symmetry.space_group_name_H-M   'P 1'
#
loop_
_entity.id
_entity.type
_entity.pdbx_description
1 polymer ?
#
loop_
_entity_poly.entity_id
_entity_poly.type
_entity_poly.pdbx_seq_one_letter_code
_entity_poly.pdbx_strand_id
1 'polypeptide(L)'
;MRLTRLLLLLLTVTLLAMPLTAQQLVQARVEVDASALGATGAKEVEGLRERTRKFADGFSPDVRLSMTPKEPMQMSLYIRLTSGAGQHFTGDLTLTAYRPIYGSERQTPLCLVMEREVPIQNSEARSFFPLQGSIPESILGRRLYYYLSVAMLLYYDSFDTLGGQPFLDHLLQRSEVLGDAWREVGDLRAAPLSPERLLPELRGREGTEVRELFCLYHREVLDEPVESRGRESLMYWLEEMDKLRLSMQIPRLIQMIGETKSGELKQWSNDLEVRAQVEELIPWIRE
;
A
#
# COMPACT_ATOMS: atom_id res chain seq x y z
N MET A 1 -54.35 16.35 -12.28
CA MET A 1 -53.93 15.39 -11.25
C MET A 1 -53.13 14.18 -11.78
N ARG A 2 -53.45 13.56 -12.90
CA ARG A 2 -52.69 12.41 -13.42
C ARG A 2 -51.29 12.79 -13.98
N LEU A 3 -51.19 13.93 -14.67
CA LEU A 3 -49.91 14.40 -15.26
C LEU A 3 -48.90 14.82 -14.21
N THR A 4 -49.33 15.47 -13.12
CA THR A 4 -48.46 15.85 -12.00
C THR A 4 -47.94 14.64 -11.23
N ARG A 5 -48.72 13.57 -11.10
CA ARG A 5 -48.27 12.32 -10.49
C ARG A 5 -47.26 11.58 -11.37
N LEU A 6 -47.44 11.60 -12.70
CA LEU A 6 -46.53 11.00 -13.64
C LEU A 6 -45.18 11.75 -13.67
N LEU A 7 -45.18 13.07 -13.62
CA LEU A 7 -43.99 13.90 -13.53
C LEU A 7 -43.22 13.69 -12.21
N LEU A 8 -43.93 13.55 -11.08
CA LEU A 8 -43.31 13.24 -9.80
C LEU A 8 -42.69 11.84 -9.79
N LEU A 9 -43.35 10.85 -10.41
CA LEU A 9 -42.80 9.49 -10.50
C LEU A 9 -41.58 9.45 -11.41
N LEU A 10 -41.56 10.19 -12.51
CA LEU A 10 -40.37 10.31 -13.38
C LEU A 10 -39.21 11.00 -12.66
N LEU A 11 -39.47 12.04 -11.87
CA LEU A 11 -38.45 12.75 -11.10
C LEU A 11 -37.83 11.87 -9.99
N THR A 12 -38.66 11.04 -9.33
CA THR A 12 -38.16 10.10 -8.32
C THR A 12 -37.35 8.96 -8.92
N VAL A 13 -37.70 8.48 -10.11
CA VAL A 13 -36.91 7.42 -10.80
C VAL A 13 -35.57 7.97 -11.30
N THR A 14 -35.51 9.23 -11.78
CA THR A 14 -34.26 9.86 -12.19
C THR A 14 -33.33 10.17 -11.02
N LEU A 15 -33.85 10.50 -9.83
CA LEU A 15 -33.05 10.69 -8.62
C LEU A 15 -32.48 9.38 -8.07
N LEU A 16 -33.17 8.24 -8.27
CA LEU A 16 -32.69 6.90 -7.87
C LEU A 16 -31.70 6.29 -8.86
N ALA A 17 -31.55 6.85 -10.05
CA ALA A 17 -30.65 6.40 -11.10
C ALA A 17 -29.29 7.15 -11.12
N MET A 18 -28.96 7.92 -10.08
CA MET A 18 -27.57 8.39 -9.95
C MET A 18 -26.67 7.16 -9.77
N PRO A 19 -25.72 6.91 -10.70
CA PRO A 19 -24.78 5.84 -10.50
C PRO A 19 -24.09 6.10 -9.17
N LEU A 20 -24.18 5.16 -8.22
CA LEU A 20 -23.24 5.12 -7.10
C LEU A 20 -21.86 4.94 -7.76
N THR A 21 -21.17 6.03 -8.02
CA THR A 21 -19.76 5.95 -8.39
C THR A 21 -19.06 5.35 -7.18
N ALA A 22 -18.65 4.09 -7.31
CA ALA A 22 -17.83 3.45 -6.30
C ALA A 22 -16.63 4.37 -6.04
N GLN A 23 -16.43 4.75 -4.78
CA GLN A 23 -15.35 5.65 -4.42
C GLN A 23 -14.04 4.98 -4.82
N GLN A 24 -13.23 5.69 -5.58
CA GLN A 24 -11.88 5.23 -5.93
C GLN A 24 -11.04 5.16 -4.65
N LEU A 25 -10.54 3.98 -4.32
CA LEU A 25 -9.72 3.76 -3.12
C LEU A 25 -8.24 4.09 -3.35
N VAL A 26 -7.75 3.93 -4.58
CA VAL A 26 -6.35 4.11 -4.96
C VAL A 26 -6.27 5.02 -6.17
N GLN A 27 -5.33 5.96 -6.15
CA GLN A 27 -4.90 6.74 -7.31
C GLN A 27 -3.45 6.40 -7.63
N ALA A 28 -3.23 5.71 -8.75
CA ALA A 28 -1.94 5.14 -9.09
C ALA A 28 -1.20 5.95 -10.18
N ARG A 29 0.06 6.25 -9.93
CA ARG A 29 1.03 6.64 -10.94
C ARG A 29 1.89 5.41 -11.27
N VAL A 30 1.79 4.94 -12.51
CA VAL A 30 2.55 3.76 -12.97
C VAL A 30 3.54 4.16 -14.05
N GLU A 31 4.78 3.76 -13.88
CA GLU A 31 5.86 3.92 -14.84
C GLU A 31 6.45 2.54 -15.18
N VAL A 32 6.69 2.30 -16.46
CA VAL A 32 7.34 1.07 -16.95
C VAL A 32 8.55 1.47 -17.76
N ASP A 33 9.73 1.08 -17.29
CA ASP A 33 10.99 1.28 -17.99
C ASP A 33 11.38 -0.02 -18.71
N ALA A 34 11.41 0.04 -20.03
CA ALA A 34 11.80 -1.06 -20.92
C ALA A 34 13.12 -0.77 -21.65
N SER A 35 13.89 0.21 -21.21
CA SER A 35 15.12 0.67 -21.89
C SER A 35 16.14 -0.45 -22.09
N ALA A 36 16.22 -1.40 -21.14
CA ALA A 36 17.12 -2.56 -21.22
C ALA A 36 16.74 -3.56 -22.33
N LEU A 37 15.50 -3.54 -22.82
CA LEU A 37 15.00 -4.48 -23.82
C LEU A 37 15.23 -4.01 -25.27
N GLY A 38 15.72 -2.78 -25.46
CA GLY A 38 15.85 -2.15 -26.78
C GLY A 38 14.51 -1.84 -27.44
N ALA A 39 14.54 -1.36 -28.69
CA ALA A 39 13.34 -0.85 -29.38
C ALA A 39 12.26 -1.90 -29.64
N THR A 40 12.65 -3.14 -29.90
CA THR A 40 11.69 -4.25 -30.14
C THR A 40 10.97 -4.62 -28.85
N GLY A 41 11.70 -4.85 -27.76
CA GLY A 41 11.11 -5.20 -26.48
C GLY A 41 10.23 -4.10 -25.91
N ALA A 42 10.57 -2.81 -26.13
CA ALA A 42 9.74 -1.70 -25.72
C ALA A 42 8.34 -1.72 -26.36
N LYS A 43 8.23 -2.15 -27.63
CA LYS A 43 6.93 -2.34 -28.31
C LYS A 43 6.14 -3.52 -27.75
N GLU A 44 6.83 -4.59 -27.38
CA GLU A 44 6.19 -5.81 -26.85
C GLU A 44 5.52 -5.57 -25.50
N VAL A 45 5.94 -4.57 -24.75
CA VAL A 45 5.33 -4.17 -23.46
C VAL A 45 4.37 -3.00 -23.57
N GLU A 46 4.08 -2.56 -24.78
CA GLU A 46 3.08 -1.51 -25.00
C GLU A 46 1.75 -1.91 -24.34
N GLY A 47 1.16 -0.96 -23.63
CA GLY A 47 -0.09 -1.18 -22.88
C GLY A 47 0.08 -1.80 -21.48
N LEU A 48 1.22 -2.40 -21.11
CA LEU A 48 1.42 -2.93 -19.76
C LEU A 48 1.22 -1.83 -18.70
N ARG A 49 1.81 -0.65 -18.90
CA ARG A 49 1.64 0.50 -18.00
C ARG A 49 0.17 0.85 -17.78
N GLU A 50 -0.59 0.96 -18.86
CA GLU A 50 -2.00 1.38 -18.77
C GLU A 50 -2.88 0.30 -18.15
N ARG A 51 -2.66 -0.99 -18.45
CA ARG A 51 -3.37 -2.09 -17.80
C ARG A 51 -3.08 -2.15 -16.32
N THR A 52 -1.82 -2.04 -15.93
CA THR A 52 -1.41 -2.03 -14.53
C THR A 52 -2.00 -0.81 -13.79
N ARG A 53 -2.00 0.37 -14.40
CA ARG A 53 -2.61 1.56 -13.83
C ARG A 53 -4.11 1.38 -13.62
N LYS A 54 -4.83 0.91 -14.65
CA LYS A 54 -6.28 0.66 -14.54
C LYS A 54 -6.61 -0.37 -13.47
N PHE A 55 -5.78 -1.40 -13.33
CA PHE A 55 -5.95 -2.40 -12.28
C PHE A 55 -5.79 -1.76 -10.89
N ALA A 56 -4.75 -0.97 -10.67
CA ALA A 56 -4.52 -0.31 -9.40
C ALA A 56 -5.59 0.76 -9.08
N ASP A 57 -5.97 1.60 -10.05
CA ASP A 57 -7.03 2.59 -9.89
C ASP A 57 -8.41 1.95 -9.61
N GLY A 58 -8.64 0.78 -10.21
CA GLY A 58 -9.88 -0.01 -10.02
C GLY A 58 -9.83 -0.97 -8.84
N PHE A 59 -8.77 -0.91 -8.00
CA PHE A 59 -8.61 -1.81 -6.86
C PHE A 59 -9.74 -1.63 -5.85
N SER A 60 -10.54 -2.66 -5.66
CA SER A 60 -11.70 -2.65 -4.78
C SER A 60 -11.93 -4.05 -4.22
N PRO A 61 -11.16 -4.47 -3.20
CA PRO A 61 -11.34 -5.77 -2.58
C PRO A 61 -12.67 -5.81 -1.81
N ASP A 62 -13.23 -7.02 -1.68
CA ASP A 62 -14.45 -7.23 -0.92
C ASP A 62 -14.15 -7.19 0.58
N VAL A 63 -14.10 -5.98 1.13
CA VAL A 63 -13.88 -5.70 2.55
C VAL A 63 -14.94 -4.73 3.07
N ARG A 64 -15.39 -4.95 4.30
CA ARG A 64 -16.32 -4.02 4.97
C ARG A 64 -15.50 -3.00 5.74
N LEU A 65 -15.59 -1.75 5.33
CA LEU A 65 -14.85 -0.64 5.92
C LEU A 65 -15.72 0.08 6.95
N SER A 66 -15.15 0.35 8.13
CA SER A 66 -15.80 1.13 9.20
C SER A 66 -15.79 2.63 8.91
N MET A 67 -14.80 3.09 8.15
CA MET A 67 -14.63 4.46 7.70
C MET A 67 -14.19 4.47 6.24
N THR A 68 -14.39 5.60 5.57
CA THR A 68 -13.85 5.80 4.22
C THR A 68 -13.14 7.15 4.20
N PRO A 69 -11.81 7.16 4.02
CA PRO A 69 -11.06 8.40 3.85
C PRO A 69 -11.62 9.21 2.68
N LYS A 70 -11.59 10.54 2.80
CA LYS A 70 -12.13 11.44 1.76
C LYS A 70 -11.32 11.39 0.47
N GLU A 71 -10.03 11.14 0.59
CA GLU A 71 -9.09 11.10 -0.53
C GLU A 71 -8.66 9.66 -0.81
N PRO A 72 -8.40 9.30 -2.07
CA PRO A 72 -7.82 8.01 -2.40
C PRO A 72 -6.36 7.94 -1.92
N MET A 73 -5.91 6.73 -1.56
CA MET A 73 -4.51 6.47 -1.31
C MET A 73 -3.70 6.77 -2.59
N GLN A 74 -2.69 7.62 -2.47
CA GLN A 74 -1.78 7.88 -3.58
C GLN A 74 -0.74 6.76 -3.66
N MET A 75 -0.45 6.27 -4.87
CA MET A 75 0.52 5.22 -5.09
C MET A 75 1.44 5.53 -6.27
N SER A 76 2.73 5.31 -6.09
CA SER A 76 3.71 5.28 -7.18
C SER A 76 4.18 3.84 -7.38
N LEU A 77 4.10 3.36 -8.61
CA LEU A 77 4.60 2.04 -9.03
C LEU A 77 5.58 2.21 -10.17
N TYR A 78 6.80 1.77 -9.97
CA TYR A 78 7.84 1.71 -10.98
C TYR A 78 8.20 0.26 -11.28
N ILE A 79 8.14 -0.11 -12.56
CA ILE A 79 8.52 -1.44 -13.05
C ILE A 79 9.67 -1.26 -14.03
N ARG A 80 10.84 -1.79 -13.69
CA ARG A 80 12.01 -1.80 -14.56
C ARG A 80 12.19 -3.17 -15.17
N LEU A 81 11.94 -3.32 -16.45
CA LEU A 81 12.13 -4.58 -17.18
C LEU A 81 13.62 -4.80 -17.43
N THR A 82 14.14 -5.94 -17.00
CA THR A 82 15.57 -6.26 -17.07
C THR A 82 15.91 -7.22 -18.19
N SER A 83 14.98 -8.13 -18.53
CA SER A 83 15.14 -9.12 -19.60
C SER A 83 13.80 -9.62 -20.09
N GLY A 84 13.78 -10.36 -21.20
CA GLY A 84 12.61 -11.03 -21.73
C GLY A 84 12.35 -10.74 -23.20
N ALA A 85 11.36 -11.46 -23.75
CA ALA A 85 10.87 -11.30 -25.12
C ALA A 85 9.44 -11.86 -25.26
N GLY A 86 8.71 -11.39 -26.25
CA GLY A 86 7.34 -11.82 -26.55
C GLY A 86 6.38 -11.43 -25.43
N GLN A 87 5.89 -12.41 -24.70
CA GLN A 87 4.95 -12.18 -23.59
C GLN A 87 5.58 -12.40 -22.20
N HIS A 88 6.85 -12.81 -22.12
CA HIS A 88 7.51 -13.18 -20.87
C HIS A 88 8.69 -12.27 -20.60
N PHE A 89 8.62 -11.54 -19.52
CA PHE A 89 9.63 -10.59 -19.07
C PHE A 89 9.99 -10.85 -17.61
N THR A 90 11.14 -10.34 -17.23
CA THR A 90 11.59 -10.24 -15.84
C THR A 90 11.86 -8.78 -15.53
N GLY A 91 11.54 -8.32 -14.35
CA GLY A 91 11.78 -6.93 -13.98
C GLY A 91 11.81 -6.72 -12.47
N ASP A 92 12.28 -5.55 -12.09
CA ASP A 92 12.25 -5.09 -10.71
C ASP A 92 11.01 -4.23 -10.48
N LEU A 93 10.41 -4.35 -9.31
CA LEU A 93 9.21 -3.64 -8.92
C LEU A 93 9.50 -2.78 -7.70
N THR A 94 9.13 -1.49 -7.77
CA THR A 94 9.14 -0.58 -6.63
C THR A 94 7.76 0.04 -6.47
N LEU A 95 7.14 -0.17 -5.31
CA LEU A 95 5.84 0.41 -4.97
C LEU A 95 5.99 1.27 -3.72
N THR A 96 5.51 2.51 -3.77
CA THR A 96 5.41 3.40 -2.61
C THR A 96 3.98 3.90 -2.48
N ALA A 97 3.40 3.76 -1.31
CA ALA A 97 2.09 4.30 -0.98
C ALA A 97 2.22 5.54 -0.11
N TYR A 98 1.30 6.49 -0.27
CA TYR A 98 1.32 7.78 0.41
C TYR A 98 -0.07 8.12 0.95
N ARG A 99 -0.09 8.94 1.99
CA ARG A 99 -1.29 9.63 2.46
C ARG A 99 -1.03 11.13 2.60
N PRO A 100 -2.07 11.98 2.49
CA PRO A 100 -1.95 13.39 2.82
C PRO A 100 -1.76 13.59 4.33
N ILE A 101 -1.00 14.62 4.70
CA ILE A 101 -0.89 15.10 6.09
C ILE A 101 -1.99 16.16 6.29
N TYR A 102 -2.80 15.99 7.33
CA TYR A 102 -3.92 16.89 7.61
C TYR A 102 -3.46 18.35 7.73
N GLY A 103 -4.23 19.26 7.13
CA GLY A 103 -3.95 20.70 7.17
C GLY A 103 -2.72 21.16 6.38
N SER A 104 -2.14 20.29 5.53
CA SER A 104 -0.99 20.65 4.70
C SER A 104 -1.13 20.10 3.27
N GLU A 105 -0.31 20.62 2.34
CA GLU A 105 -0.19 20.07 0.98
C GLU A 105 0.85 18.92 0.90
N ARG A 106 1.42 18.55 2.04
CA ARG A 106 2.45 17.51 2.12
C ARG A 106 1.83 16.12 2.18
N GLN A 107 2.60 15.16 1.73
CA GLN A 107 2.28 13.73 1.84
C GLN A 107 3.35 13.02 2.64
N THR A 108 2.96 11.94 3.31
CA THR A 108 3.87 11.04 4.02
C THR A 108 3.82 9.65 3.39
N PRO A 109 4.97 9.00 3.15
CA PRO A 109 4.99 7.63 2.67
C PRO A 109 4.56 6.68 3.80
N LEU A 110 3.77 5.66 3.42
CA LEU A 110 3.24 4.63 4.32
C LEU A 110 4.09 3.37 4.30
N CYS A 111 4.47 2.94 3.11
CA CYS A 111 5.32 1.76 2.91
C CYS A 111 6.11 1.89 1.62
N LEU A 112 7.24 1.17 1.60
CA LEU A 112 8.05 0.94 0.42
C LEU A 112 8.19 -0.57 0.22
N VAL A 113 7.84 -1.02 -0.99
CA VAL A 113 8.05 -2.41 -1.42
C VAL A 113 9.05 -2.40 -2.56
N MET A 114 10.09 -3.20 -2.45
CA MET A 114 11.07 -3.44 -3.52
C MET A 114 11.20 -4.93 -3.74
N GLU A 115 10.92 -5.37 -4.96
CA GLU A 115 11.18 -6.75 -5.39
C GLU A 115 12.03 -6.76 -6.65
N ARG A 116 12.92 -7.74 -6.74
CA ARG A 116 13.77 -7.96 -7.90
C ARG A 116 13.35 -9.21 -8.63
N GLU A 117 13.66 -9.24 -9.93
CA GLU A 117 13.48 -10.42 -10.78
C GLU A 117 12.04 -10.97 -10.79
N VAL A 118 11.05 -10.08 -10.66
CA VAL A 118 9.63 -10.45 -10.72
C VAL A 118 9.29 -10.95 -12.13
N PRO A 119 8.73 -12.17 -12.27
CA PRO A 119 8.22 -12.64 -13.56
C PRO A 119 7.00 -11.80 -13.98
N ILE A 120 7.04 -11.28 -15.19
CA ILE A 120 6.03 -10.41 -15.74
C ILE A 120 5.52 -11.01 -17.05
N GLN A 121 4.26 -11.40 -17.06
CA GLN A 121 3.61 -11.85 -18.26
C GLN A 121 2.76 -10.72 -18.86
N ASN A 122 3.12 -10.28 -20.07
CA ASN A 122 2.39 -9.24 -20.77
C ASN A 122 1.28 -9.87 -21.61
N SER A 123 0.10 -10.00 -21.03
CA SER A 123 -1.09 -10.53 -21.70
C SER A 123 -2.24 -9.54 -21.64
N GLU A 124 -3.06 -9.53 -22.67
CA GLU A 124 -4.30 -8.74 -22.73
C GLU A 124 -5.48 -9.47 -22.08
N ALA A 125 -5.30 -10.71 -21.62
CA ALA A 125 -6.34 -11.46 -20.95
C ALA A 125 -6.83 -10.70 -19.71
N ARG A 126 -8.16 -10.53 -19.59
CA ARG A 126 -8.78 -9.80 -18.46
C ARG A 126 -8.51 -10.45 -17.11
N SER A 127 -8.28 -11.75 -17.05
CA SER A 127 -7.95 -12.48 -15.85
C SER A 127 -6.58 -12.09 -15.25
N PHE A 128 -5.68 -11.53 -16.08
CA PHE A 128 -4.35 -11.11 -15.63
C PHE A 128 -4.38 -9.81 -14.82
N PHE A 129 -5.29 -8.90 -15.19
CA PHE A 129 -5.56 -7.67 -14.47
C PHE A 129 -7.09 -7.45 -14.43
N PRO A 130 -7.81 -8.23 -13.62
CA PRO A 130 -9.26 -8.12 -13.55
C PRO A 130 -9.67 -6.77 -12.96
N LEU A 131 -10.79 -6.27 -13.43
CA LEU A 131 -11.46 -5.13 -12.81
C LEU A 131 -12.32 -5.67 -11.65
N GLN A 132 -12.44 -4.90 -10.56
CA GLN A 132 -13.35 -5.18 -9.44
C GLN A 132 -12.97 -6.38 -8.56
N GLY A 133 -11.89 -6.24 -7.78
CA GLY A 133 -11.68 -7.03 -6.55
C GLY A 133 -11.34 -8.51 -6.70
N SER A 134 -11.40 -9.06 -7.90
CA SER A 134 -10.98 -10.44 -8.14
C SER A 134 -9.45 -10.57 -8.06
N ILE A 135 -8.98 -11.71 -7.53
CA ILE A 135 -7.55 -12.00 -7.51
C ILE A 135 -7.08 -12.29 -8.94
N PRO A 136 -6.01 -11.62 -9.40
CA PRO A 136 -5.45 -11.87 -10.73
C PRO A 136 -4.88 -13.28 -10.90
N GLU A 137 -4.86 -13.77 -12.13
CA GLU A 137 -4.21 -15.05 -12.46
C GLU A 137 -2.69 -14.89 -12.66
N SER A 138 -2.24 -13.71 -13.12
CA SER A 138 -0.81 -13.47 -13.36
C SER A 138 -0.02 -13.31 -12.06
N ILE A 139 1.26 -13.72 -12.08
CA ILE A 139 2.17 -13.55 -10.94
C ILE A 139 2.27 -12.07 -10.56
N LEU A 140 2.56 -11.18 -11.51
CA LEU A 140 2.62 -9.74 -11.26
C LEU A 140 1.29 -9.22 -10.69
N GLY A 141 0.16 -9.62 -11.26
CA GLY A 141 -1.16 -9.20 -10.79
C GLY A 141 -1.44 -9.62 -9.34
N ARG A 142 -1.14 -10.89 -8.97
CA ARG A 142 -1.30 -11.40 -7.60
C ARG A 142 -0.38 -10.68 -6.61
N ARG A 143 0.87 -10.40 -6.97
CA ARG A 143 1.80 -9.61 -6.15
C ARG A 143 1.30 -8.19 -5.97
N LEU A 144 0.84 -7.53 -7.03
CA LEU A 144 0.26 -6.19 -6.93
C LEU A 144 -1.02 -6.17 -6.09
N TYR A 145 -1.91 -7.15 -6.26
CA TYR A 145 -3.11 -7.26 -5.43
C TYR A 145 -2.77 -7.36 -3.93
N TYR A 146 -1.79 -8.20 -3.63
CA TYR A 146 -1.30 -8.37 -2.27
C TYR A 146 -0.70 -7.07 -1.71
N TYR A 147 0.22 -6.43 -2.43
CA TYR A 147 0.86 -5.20 -1.96
C TYR A 147 -0.10 -4.02 -1.87
N LEU A 148 -1.07 -3.92 -2.78
CA LEU A 148 -2.15 -2.95 -2.67
C LEU A 148 -2.98 -3.18 -1.41
N SER A 149 -3.30 -4.43 -1.08
CA SER A 149 -4.04 -4.76 0.14
C SER A 149 -3.23 -4.42 1.40
N VAL A 150 -1.92 -4.69 1.43
CA VAL A 150 -1.03 -4.30 2.53
C VAL A 150 -0.92 -2.78 2.65
N ALA A 151 -0.76 -2.08 1.53
CA ALA A 151 -0.72 -0.63 1.52
C ALA A 151 -2.03 -0.01 2.02
N MET A 152 -3.19 -0.57 1.62
CA MET A 152 -4.51 -0.15 2.12
C MET A 152 -4.68 -0.44 3.62
N LEU A 153 -4.17 -1.58 4.11
CA LEU A 153 -4.14 -1.85 5.54
C LEU A 153 -3.44 -0.70 6.28
N LEU A 154 -2.21 -0.36 5.88
CA LEU A 154 -1.45 0.72 6.51
C LEU A 154 -2.10 2.09 6.29
N TYR A 155 -2.72 2.31 5.14
CA TYR A 155 -3.46 3.54 4.87
C TYR A 155 -4.60 3.75 5.87
N TYR A 156 -5.39 2.72 6.15
CA TYR A 156 -6.47 2.79 7.13
C TYR A 156 -5.95 2.83 8.58
N ASP A 157 -4.90 2.08 8.90
CA ASP A 157 -4.23 2.15 10.20
C ASP A 157 -3.67 3.56 10.48
N SER A 158 -3.29 4.31 9.46
CA SER A 158 -2.79 5.67 9.63
C SER A 158 -3.85 6.71 10.00
N PHE A 159 -5.14 6.37 9.92
CA PHE A 159 -6.27 7.24 10.28
C PHE A 159 -6.98 6.81 11.57
N ASP A 160 -7.03 5.52 11.84
CA ASP A 160 -7.74 4.95 12.97
C ASP A 160 -6.99 3.73 13.49
N THR A 161 -6.96 3.56 14.81
CA THR A 161 -6.26 2.45 15.47
C THR A 161 -6.78 1.11 14.95
N LEU A 162 -5.89 0.34 14.31
CA LEU A 162 -6.22 -0.92 13.65
C LEU A 162 -7.33 -0.80 12.59
N GLY A 163 -7.51 0.40 12.01
CA GLY A 163 -8.51 0.66 10.97
C GLY A 163 -8.35 -0.21 9.72
N GLY A 164 -7.13 -0.68 9.46
CA GLY A 164 -6.79 -1.61 8.39
C GLY A 164 -7.11 -3.08 8.68
N GLN A 165 -7.68 -3.43 9.85
CA GLN A 165 -7.97 -4.83 10.20
C GLN A 165 -8.81 -5.59 9.16
N PRO A 166 -9.82 -4.99 8.50
CA PRO A 166 -10.57 -5.68 7.45
C PRO A 166 -9.68 -6.15 6.26
N PHE A 167 -8.63 -5.39 5.94
CA PHE A 167 -7.67 -5.79 4.90
C PHE A 167 -6.76 -6.92 5.37
N LEU A 168 -6.35 -6.92 6.64
CA LEU A 168 -5.59 -8.03 7.21
C LEU A 168 -6.38 -9.33 7.19
N ASP A 169 -7.64 -9.29 7.63
CA ASP A 169 -8.53 -10.46 7.63
C ASP A 169 -8.75 -10.99 6.21
N HIS A 170 -8.94 -10.08 5.25
CA HIS A 170 -9.06 -10.42 3.84
C HIS A 170 -7.79 -11.10 3.29
N LEU A 171 -6.61 -10.57 3.62
CA LEU A 171 -5.32 -11.14 3.23
C LEU A 171 -5.09 -12.53 3.84
N LEU A 172 -5.41 -12.70 5.12
CA LEU A 172 -5.27 -13.98 5.83
C LEU A 172 -6.14 -15.07 5.21
N GLN A 173 -7.40 -14.75 4.83
CA GLN A 173 -8.31 -15.68 4.16
C GLN A 173 -7.83 -16.10 2.77
N ARG A 174 -6.99 -15.31 2.11
CA ARG A 174 -6.52 -15.52 0.74
C ARG A 174 -5.01 -15.76 0.65
N SER A 175 -4.35 -15.92 1.78
CA SER A 175 -2.89 -16.04 1.86
C SER A 175 -2.32 -17.18 1.02
N GLU A 176 -3.03 -18.30 0.93
CA GLU A 176 -2.61 -19.46 0.14
C GLU A 176 -2.55 -19.12 -1.36
N VAL A 177 -3.66 -18.62 -1.92
CA VAL A 177 -3.75 -18.27 -3.36
C VAL A 177 -2.80 -17.12 -3.72
N LEU A 178 -2.67 -16.13 -2.83
CA LEU A 178 -1.75 -15.02 -3.04
C LEU A 178 -0.29 -15.50 -2.96
N GLY A 179 0.02 -16.40 -2.02
CA GLY A 179 1.36 -16.97 -1.84
C GLY A 179 1.87 -17.77 -3.04
N ASP A 180 0.96 -18.33 -3.87
CA ASP A 180 1.34 -19.04 -5.10
C ASP A 180 2.18 -18.16 -6.03
N ALA A 181 1.99 -16.83 -6.04
CA ALA A 181 2.78 -15.91 -6.84
C ALA A 181 4.29 -15.91 -6.51
N TRP A 182 4.68 -16.42 -5.36
CA TRP A 182 6.08 -16.63 -4.95
C TRP A 182 6.48 -18.10 -5.04
N ARG A 183 5.59 -19.03 -4.70
CA ARG A 183 5.85 -20.47 -4.78
C ARG A 183 6.11 -20.96 -6.20
N GLU A 184 5.35 -20.48 -7.17
CA GLU A 184 5.47 -20.82 -8.59
C GLU A 184 6.86 -20.51 -9.18
N VAL A 185 7.57 -19.55 -8.63
CA VAL A 185 8.90 -19.14 -9.08
C VAL A 185 10.04 -19.61 -8.16
N GLY A 186 9.72 -20.40 -7.13
CA GLY A 186 10.72 -20.92 -6.19
C GLY A 186 11.33 -19.87 -5.26
N ASP A 187 10.77 -18.68 -5.21
CA ASP A 187 11.39 -17.50 -4.58
C ASP A 187 10.92 -17.22 -3.13
N LEU A 188 10.40 -18.23 -2.45
CA LEU A 188 9.91 -18.11 -1.07
C LEU A 188 10.95 -17.59 -0.08
N ARG A 189 12.26 -17.76 -0.37
CA ARG A 189 13.35 -17.32 0.51
C ARG A 189 13.84 -15.91 0.19
N ALA A 190 13.71 -15.46 -1.03
CA ALA A 190 14.23 -14.18 -1.49
C ALA A 190 13.24 -13.02 -1.34
N ALA A 191 11.94 -13.29 -1.17
CA ALA A 191 10.92 -12.26 -1.01
C ALA A 191 10.60 -12.01 0.48
N PRO A 192 11.22 -11.03 1.13
CA PRO A 192 11.04 -10.77 2.56
C PRO A 192 9.60 -10.37 2.92
N LEU A 193 8.86 -9.79 1.97
CA LEU A 193 7.49 -9.30 2.17
C LEU A 193 6.42 -10.25 1.61
N SER A 194 6.75 -11.53 1.37
CA SER A 194 5.74 -12.51 0.93
C SER A 194 4.65 -12.73 1.99
N PRO A 195 3.44 -13.21 1.59
CA PRO A 195 2.35 -13.48 2.54
C PRO A 195 2.76 -14.39 3.70
N GLU A 196 3.56 -15.43 3.43
CA GLU A 196 4.03 -16.40 4.42
C GLU A 196 4.91 -15.77 5.50
N ARG A 197 5.56 -14.65 5.18
CA ARG A 197 6.48 -13.98 6.10
C ARG A 197 5.88 -12.76 6.78
N LEU A 198 5.19 -11.90 6.02
CA LEU A 198 4.70 -10.64 6.54
C LEU A 198 3.36 -10.80 7.29
N LEU A 199 2.43 -11.65 6.82
CA LEU A 199 1.12 -11.78 7.48
C LEU A 199 1.19 -12.30 8.92
N PRO A 200 2.07 -13.28 9.28
CA PRO A 200 2.27 -13.66 10.67
C PRO A 200 2.75 -12.49 11.55
N GLU A 201 3.66 -11.64 11.02
CA GLU A 201 4.13 -10.46 11.75
C GLU A 201 3.00 -9.46 11.97
N LEU A 202 2.22 -9.11 10.93
CA LEU A 202 1.08 -8.20 11.02
C LEU A 202 -0.02 -8.67 11.99
N ARG A 203 -0.24 -9.99 12.08
CA ARG A 203 -1.24 -10.62 12.94
C ARG A 203 -0.77 -10.76 14.39
N GLY A 204 0.54 -10.87 14.60
CA GLY A 204 1.14 -11.10 15.90
C GLY A 204 0.89 -9.94 16.87
N ARG A 205 1.11 -10.18 18.16
CA ARG A 205 0.96 -9.16 19.21
C ARG A 205 1.83 -7.94 18.91
N GLU A 206 3.11 -8.15 18.64
CA GLU A 206 4.07 -7.08 18.34
C GLU A 206 3.68 -6.30 17.08
N GLY A 207 3.21 -7.00 16.03
CA GLY A 207 2.70 -6.35 14.83
C GLY A 207 1.46 -5.49 15.10
N THR A 208 0.59 -5.91 16.01
CA THR A 208 -0.55 -5.11 16.46
C THR A 208 -0.07 -3.85 17.17
N GLU A 209 0.87 -3.97 18.11
CA GLU A 209 1.48 -2.84 18.82
C GLU A 209 2.15 -1.84 17.85
N VAL A 210 2.88 -2.32 16.85
CA VAL A 210 3.47 -1.45 15.80
C VAL A 210 2.40 -0.74 14.99
N ARG A 211 1.31 -1.40 14.63
CA ARG A 211 0.20 -0.79 13.88
C ARG A 211 -0.52 0.30 14.70
N GLU A 212 -0.66 0.10 16.01
CA GLU A 212 -1.18 1.12 16.93
C GLU A 212 -0.24 2.34 17.01
N LEU A 213 1.06 2.11 17.16
CA LEU A 213 2.06 3.17 17.13
C LEU A 213 2.15 3.85 15.75
N PHE A 214 1.89 3.13 14.67
CA PHE A 214 1.80 3.70 13.33
C PHE A 214 0.64 4.69 13.21
N CYS A 215 -0.52 4.37 13.80
CA CYS A 215 -1.65 5.29 13.91
C CYS A 215 -1.28 6.53 14.72
N LEU A 216 -0.72 6.35 15.91
CA LEU A 216 -0.30 7.43 16.79
C LEU A 216 0.66 8.40 16.08
N TYR A 217 1.70 7.88 15.41
CA TYR A 217 2.65 8.71 14.67
C TYR A 217 1.96 9.58 13.61
N HIS A 218 1.03 9.00 12.86
CA HIS A 218 0.34 9.75 11.82
C HIS A 218 -0.66 10.76 12.35
N ARG A 219 -1.40 10.40 13.42
CA ARG A 219 -2.48 11.24 13.93
C ARG A 219 -2.00 12.30 14.93
N GLU A 220 -1.08 11.93 15.79
CA GLU A 220 -0.68 12.76 16.91
C GLU A 220 0.67 13.45 16.71
N VAL A 221 1.50 12.98 15.74
CA VAL A 221 2.74 13.64 15.37
C VAL A 221 2.59 14.44 14.08
N LEU A 222 2.16 13.78 12.99
CA LEU A 222 2.15 14.41 11.67
C LEU A 222 0.92 15.29 11.41
N ASP A 223 -0.26 14.85 11.88
CA ASP A 223 -1.53 15.57 11.69
C ASP A 223 -1.81 16.60 12.80
N GLU A 224 -1.04 16.63 13.90
CA GLU A 224 -1.22 17.58 15.00
C GLU A 224 -0.79 18.99 14.56
N PRO A 225 -1.70 19.97 14.56
CA PRO A 225 -1.38 21.33 14.11
C PRO A 225 -0.53 22.14 15.13
N VAL A 226 -0.47 21.69 16.38
CA VAL A 226 0.29 22.35 17.45
C VAL A 226 1.63 21.64 17.61
N GLU A 227 2.71 22.28 17.18
CA GLU A 227 4.06 21.71 17.16
C GLU A 227 4.52 21.12 18.51
N SER A 228 4.23 21.81 19.62
CA SER A 228 4.61 21.30 20.95
C SER A 228 3.93 20.00 21.32
N ARG A 229 2.65 19.82 20.95
CA ARG A 229 1.92 18.55 21.16
C ARG A 229 2.44 17.44 20.25
N GLY A 230 2.67 17.77 18.99
CA GLY A 230 3.27 16.81 18.04
C GLY A 230 4.63 16.31 18.53
N ARG A 231 5.45 17.19 19.15
CA ARG A 231 6.72 16.83 19.75
C ARG A 231 6.55 15.92 20.99
N GLU A 232 5.63 16.22 21.88
CA GLU A 232 5.32 15.37 23.04
C GLU A 232 4.90 13.96 22.59
N SER A 233 4.02 13.88 21.60
CA SER A 233 3.60 12.61 21.00
C SER A 233 4.74 11.87 20.29
N LEU A 234 5.65 12.59 19.65
CA LEU A 234 6.86 11.99 19.06
C LEU A 234 7.77 11.40 20.13
N MET A 235 8.01 12.09 21.24
CA MET A 235 8.82 11.57 22.34
C MET A 235 8.24 10.28 22.90
N TYR A 236 6.92 10.27 23.13
CA TYR A 236 6.22 9.05 23.57
C TYR A 236 6.35 7.92 22.54
N TRP A 237 6.14 8.22 21.25
CA TRP A 237 6.28 7.25 20.16
C TRP A 237 7.69 6.67 20.10
N LEU A 238 8.73 7.50 20.23
CA LEU A 238 10.13 7.06 20.24
C LEU A 238 10.42 6.12 21.43
N GLU A 239 9.89 6.44 22.61
CA GLU A 239 10.03 5.61 23.80
C GLU A 239 9.37 4.24 23.64
N GLU A 240 8.15 4.19 23.10
CA GLU A 240 7.44 2.93 22.86
C GLU A 240 8.12 2.10 21.76
N MET A 241 8.59 2.74 20.69
CA MET A 241 9.36 2.05 19.64
C MET A 241 10.67 1.48 20.18
N ASP A 242 11.35 2.16 21.09
CA ASP A 242 12.57 1.65 21.73
C ASP A 242 12.29 0.43 22.64
N LYS A 243 11.20 0.45 23.40
CA LYS A 243 10.75 -0.72 24.18
C LYS A 243 10.48 -1.92 23.29
N LEU A 244 9.81 -1.70 22.16
CA LEU A 244 9.55 -2.75 21.20
C LEU A 244 10.85 -3.29 20.59
N ARG A 245 11.81 -2.46 20.24
CA ARG A 245 13.12 -2.84 19.70
C ARG A 245 13.80 -3.92 20.54
N LEU A 246 13.70 -3.85 21.87
CA LEU A 246 14.32 -4.80 22.80
C LEU A 246 13.63 -6.16 22.84
N SER A 247 12.39 -6.27 22.39
CA SER A 247 11.56 -7.47 22.50
C SER A 247 11.23 -8.15 21.16
N MET A 248 11.52 -7.50 20.03
CA MET A 248 10.88 -7.82 18.74
C MET A 248 11.51 -8.90 17.89
N GLN A 249 10.60 -9.64 17.24
CA GLN A 249 10.91 -10.57 16.14
C GLN A 249 10.01 -10.30 14.91
N ILE A 250 9.87 -9.01 14.50
CA ILE A 250 9.08 -8.62 13.31
C ILE A 250 9.90 -7.76 12.34
N PRO A 251 11.05 -8.28 11.88
CA PRO A 251 12.00 -7.47 11.12
C PRO A 251 11.43 -6.93 9.81
N ARG A 252 10.48 -7.64 9.18
CA ARG A 252 9.95 -7.26 7.85
C ARG A 252 8.97 -6.11 7.93
N LEU A 253 8.09 -6.14 8.91
CA LEU A 253 7.14 -5.05 9.14
C LEU A 253 7.89 -3.76 9.50
N ILE A 254 8.87 -3.86 10.40
CA ILE A 254 9.72 -2.73 10.79
C ILE A 254 10.55 -2.22 9.61
N GLN A 255 11.19 -3.10 8.84
CA GLN A 255 11.93 -2.69 7.65
C GLN A 255 11.04 -1.95 6.66
N MET A 256 9.87 -2.48 6.34
CA MET A 256 8.94 -1.87 5.38
C MET A 256 8.49 -0.48 5.80
N ILE A 257 8.21 -0.27 7.09
CA ILE A 257 7.83 1.03 7.64
C ILE A 257 9.06 1.93 7.78
N GLY A 258 10.14 1.40 8.32
CA GLY A 258 11.34 2.14 8.64
C GLY A 258 12.04 2.73 7.43
N GLU A 259 12.11 2.01 6.32
CA GLU A 259 12.68 2.52 5.07
C GLU A 259 11.96 3.80 4.61
N THR A 260 10.66 3.90 4.85
CA THR A 260 9.89 5.10 4.53
C THR A 260 10.00 6.20 5.59
N LYS A 261 9.99 5.84 6.86
CA LYS A 261 9.98 6.80 7.98
C LYS A 261 11.35 7.35 8.35
N SER A 262 12.43 6.65 8.01
CA SER A 262 13.78 7.10 8.31
C SER A 262 14.10 8.51 7.76
N GLY A 263 13.54 8.87 6.60
CA GLY A 263 13.69 10.20 6.00
C GLY A 263 12.96 11.30 6.78
N GLU A 264 11.77 11.00 7.29
CA GLU A 264 10.98 11.91 8.11
C GLU A 264 11.61 12.07 9.50
N LEU A 265 12.03 10.97 10.13
CA LEU A 265 12.69 10.98 11.44
C LEU A 265 14.00 11.79 11.41
N LYS A 266 14.77 11.73 10.32
CA LYS A 266 15.97 12.56 10.17
C LYS A 266 15.69 14.06 10.25
N GLN A 267 14.50 14.53 9.88
CA GLN A 267 14.16 15.94 10.03
C GLN A 267 14.05 16.33 11.51
N TRP A 268 13.59 15.40 12.36
CA TRP A 268 13.53 15.57 13.79
C TRP A 268 14.90 15.50 14.48
N SER A 269 15.94 14.97 13.87
CA SER A 269 17.30 14.97 14.43
C SER A 269 17.91 16.37 14.55
N ASN A 270 17.29 17.38 13.96
CA ASN A 270 17.64 18.79 14.18
C ASN A 270 17.12 19.32 15.53
N ASP A 271 16.14 18.68 16.13
CA ASP A 271 15.62 18.98 17.44
C ASP A 271 16.49 18.33 18.53
N LEU A 272 17.11 19.15 19.38
CA LEU A 272 18.07 18.70 20.38
C LEU A 272 17.46 17.78 21.44
N GLU A 273 16.15 17.90 21.71
CA GLU A 273 15.45 17.14 22.75
C GLU A 273 15.22 15.68 22.33
N VAL A 274 15.01 15.42 21.03
CA VAL A 274 14.70 14.10 20.50
C VAL A 274 15.83 13.46 19.69
N ARG A 275 16.88 14.24 19.40
CA ARG A 275 18.00 13.83 18.53
C ARG A 275 18.58 12.47 18.90
N ALA A 276 18.95 12.29 20.15
CA ALA A 276 19.63 11.08 20.60
C ALA A 276 18.77 9.82 20.35
N GLN A 277 17.49 9.89 20.68
CA GLN A 277 16.54 8.79 20.50
C GLN A 277 16.30 8.51 19.00
N VAL A 278 16.15 9.56 18.18
CA VAL A 278 15.99 9.44 16.73
C VAL A 278 17.23 8.81 16.10
N GLU A 279 18.44 9.26 16.46
CA GLU A 279 19.69 8.72 15.94
C GLU A 279 19.94 7.27 16.37
N GLU A 280 19.44 6.86 17.52
CA GLU A 280 19.49 5.47 17.98
C GLU A 280 18.47 4.57 17.26
N LEU A 281 17.28 5.07 16.98
CA LEU A 281 16.20 4.33 16.35
C LEU A 281 16.42 4.12 14.84
N ILE A 282 16.94 5.14 14.12
CA ILE A 282 17.10 5.08 12.65
C ILE A 282 17.89 3.87 12.15
N PRO A 283 19.05 3.48 12.72
CA PRO A 283 19.78 2.28 12.28
C PRO A 283 18.93 1.03 12.39
N TRP A 284 18.21 0.86 13.50
CA TRP A 284 17.40 -0.33 13.75
C TRP A 284 16.22 -0.49 12.78
N ILE A 285 15.56 0.59 12.41
CA ILE A 285 14.43 0.54 11.46
C ILE A 285 14.90 0.42 10.00
N ARG A 286 16.20 0.44 9.73
CA ARG A 286 16.80 0.31 8.39
C ARG A 286 17.56 -1.00 8.20
N GLU A 287 17.83 -1.74 9.28
CA GLU A 287 18.45 -3.07 9.24
C GLU A 287 17.42 -4.16 8.85
#